data_f90a42720fb0394ade453254d301c1b2
#
_entry.id   f90a42720fb0394ade453254d301c1b2
#
_cell.length_a   1.000
_cell.length_b   1.000
_cell.length_c   1.000
_cell.angle_alpha   90.00
_cell.angle_beta   90.00
_cell.angle_gamma   90.00
#
_symmetry.space_group_name_H-M   'P 1'
#
loop_
_entity.id
_entity.type
_entity.pdbx_description
1 polymer ?
#
loop_
_entity_poly.entity_id
_entity_poly.type
_entity_poly.pdbx_seq_one_letter_code
_entity_poly.pdbx_strand_id
1 'polypeptide(L)'
;MQMVKKILLLLLVGYIAFLIFMPKTELYFMLENKLAENDITLNEKSIDEGWFTLNVNEITVYAKGVQVATIEELNYFTLFFYNTMELRMLEVDDLLKSKVPPKTTELELGHSIFSPLTVAIDANGSFGVIEGKLHLGDNIVRLDFIEEKEINMILPLLKKDEKGRYYEKSF
;
A
#
# COMPACT_ATOMS: atom_id res chain seq x y z
N MET A 1 -0.54 -29.29 32.57
CA MET A 1 0.20 -28.94 31.32
C MET A 1 -0.49 -29.38 30.03
N GLN A 2 -1.14 -30.56 29.96
CA GLN A 2 -1.81 -31.00 28.70
C GLN A 2 -3.02 -30.15 28.31
N MET A 3 -3.77 -29.59 29.28
CA MET A 3 -4.95 -28.75 29.02
C MET A 3 -4.57 -27.43 28.37
N VAL A 4 -3.50 -26.78 28.85
CA VAL A 4 -2.99 -25.53 28.28
C VAL A 4 -2.51 -25.72 26.83
N LYS A 5 -1.80 -26.81 26.55
CA LYS A 5 -1.37 -27.16 25.18
C LYS A 5 -2.55 -27.36 24.23
N LYS A 6 -3.63 -28.01 24.69
CA LYS A 6 -4.86 -28.21 23.88
C LYS A 6 -5.56 -26.89 23.58
N ILE A 7 -5.66 -26.00 24.56
CA ILE A 7 -6.27 -24.65 24.38
C ILE A 7 -5.43 -23.83 23.39
N LEU A 8 -4.10 -23.84 23.57
CA LEU A 8 -3.20 -23.11 22.67
C LEU A 8 -3.28 -23.61 21.21
N LEU A 9 -3.34 -24.94 21.04
CA LEU A 9 -3.52 -25.56 19.73
C LEU A 9 -4.87 -25.18 19.11
N LEU A 10 -5.95 -25.19 19.89
CA LEU A 10 -7.29 -24.82 19.42
C LEU A 10 -7.34 -23.35 19.00
N LEU A 11 -6.71 -22.45 19.76
CA LEU A 11 -6.60 -21.03 19.41
C LEU A 11 -5.79 -20.84 18.11
N LEU A 12 -4.69 -21.58 17.97
CA LEU A 12 -3.87 -21.55 16.75
C LEU A 12 -4.66 -22.01 15.51
N VAL A 13 -5.36 -23.15 15.62
CA VAL A 13 -6.18 -23.68 14.53
C VAL A 13 -7.32 -22.72 14.19
N GLY A 14 -7.99 -22.16 15.21
CA GLY A 14 -9.05 -21.16 15.02
C GLY A 14 -8.55 -19.90 14.34
N TYR A 15 -7.35 -19.45 14.68
CA TYR A 15 -6.73 -18.28 14.05
C TYR A 15 -6.35 -18.56 12.58
N ILE A 16 -5.75 -19.72 12.29
CA ILE A 16 -5.44 -20.11 10.90
C ILE A 16 -6.73 -20.22 10.07
N ALA A 17 -7.77 -20.84 10.63
CA ALA A 17 -9.08 -20.92 9.98
C ALA A 17 -9.64 -19.51 9.69
N PHE A 18 -9.56 -18.58 10.66
CA PHE A 18 -9.98 -17.20 10.46
C PHE A 18 -9.25 -16.53 9.29
N LEU A 19 -7.91 -16.69 9.18
CA LEU A 19 -7.14 -16.11 8.08
C LEU A 19 -7.52 -16.71 6.71
N ILE A 20 -7.76 -18.02 6.65
CA ILE A 20 -8.14 -18.71 5.42
C ILE A 20 -9.55 -18.26 4.95
N PHE A 21 -10.49 -18.13 5.89
CA PHE A 21 -11.87 -17.75 5.60
C PHE A 21 -12.11 -16.24 5.65
N MET A 22 -11.09 -15.42 5.89
CA MET A 22 -11.19 -13.97 5.85
C MET A 22 -11.54 -13.52 4.42
N PRO A 23 -12.65 -12.80 4.23
CA PRO A 23 -13.11 -12.37 2.90
C PRO A 23 -12.26 -11.20 2.38
N LYS A 24 -11.11 -11.49 1.79
CA LYS A 24 -10.14 -10.47 1.33
C LYS A 24 -10.67 -9.67 0.15
N THR A 25 -11.43 -10.34 -0.72
CA THR A 25 -12.09 -9.71 -1.87
C THR A 25 -13.12 -8.67 -1.42
N GLU A 26 -13.91 -8.97 -0.38
CA GLU A 26 -14.86 -8.00 0.16
C GLU A 26 -14.17 -6.80 0.81
N LEU A 27 -13.01 -7.01 1.45
CA LEU A 27 -12.20 -5.92 1.96
C LEU A 27 -11.67 -5.02 0.84
N TYR A 28 -11.28 -5.60 -0.29
CA TYR A 28 -10.90 -4.85 -1.48
C TYR A 28 -12.08 -4.01 -2.01
N PHE A 29 -13.27 -4.58 -2.14
CA PHE A 29 -14.47 -3.84 -2.56
C PHE A 29 -14.89 -2.76 -1.54
N MET A 30 -14.64 -2.97 -0.23
CA MET A 30 -14.85 -1.91 0.76
C MET A 30 -13.87 -0.73 0.53
N LEU A 31 -12.61 -1.01 0.18
CA LEU A 31 -11.64 0.01 -0.18
C LEU A 31 -12.08 0.76 -1.45
N GLU A 32 -12.49 0.03 -2.48
CA GLU A 32 -12.99 0.61 -3.72
C GLU A 32 -14.18 1.55 -3.48
N ASN A 33 -15.16 1.11 -2.69
CA ASN A 33 -16.29 1.94 -2.28
C ASN A 33 -15.85 3.21 -1.55
N LYS A 34 -14.84 3.10 -0.68
CA LYS A 34 -14.29 4.25 0.05
C LYS A 34 -13.57 5.24 -0.87
N LEU A 35 -12.89 4.73 -1.89
CA LEU A 35 -12.27 5.57 -2.93
C LEU A 35 -13.33 6.24 -3.79
N ALA A 36 -14.43 5.55 -4.11
CA ALA A 36 -15.55 6.09 -4.88
C ALA A 36 -16.24 7.27 -4.18
N GLU A 37 -16.27 7.32 -2.85
CA GLU A 37 -16.74 8.49 -2.10
C GLU A 37 -15.92 9.77 -2.41
N ASN A 38 -14.71 9.63 -2.93
CA ASN A 38 -13.80 10.71 -3.34
C ASN A 38 -13.69 10.84 -4.88
N ASP A 39 -14.68 10.34 -5.62
CA ASP A 39 -14.70 10.31 -7.09
C ASP A 39 -13.52 9.52 -7.70
N ILE A 40 -12.95 8.55 -6.99
CA ILE A 40 -11.93 7.63 -7.49
C ILE A 40 -12.57 6.27 -7.70
N THR A 41 -12.47 5.73 -8.92
CA THR A 41 -12.97 4.40 -9.26
C THR A 41 -11.83 3.54 -9.82
N LEU A 42 -11.85 2.28 -9.46
CA LEU A 42 -10.93 1.28 -9.96
C LEU A 42 -11.66 0.40 -10.97
N ASN A 43 -10.93 -0.10 -11.96
CA ASN A 43 -11.42 -1.09 -12.91
C ASN A 43 -10.31 -2.12 -13.10
N GLU A 44 -10.51 -3.28 -12.57
CA GLU A 44 -9.57 -4.40 -12.59
C GLU A 44 -10.00 -5.47 -13.59
N LYS A 45 -9.02 -6.17 -14.16
CA LYS A 45 -9.26 -7.28 -15.09
C LYS A 45 -9.53 -8.58 -14.37
N SER A 46 -8.80 -8.87 -13.30
CA SER A 46 -9.00 -10.07 -12.48
C SER A 46 -8.65 -9.84 -11.02
N ILE A 47 -9.37 -10.56 -10.15
CA ILE A 47 -9.11 -10.67 -8.72
C ILE A 47 -8.96 -12.15 -8.39
N ASP A 48 -7.81 -12.52 -7.84
CA ASP A 48 -7.48 -13.89 -7.47
C ASP A 48 -7.24 -13.97 -5.95
N GLU A 49 -8.16 -14.61 -5.25
CA GLU A 49 -8.08 -14.79 -3.79
C GLU A 49 -7.44 -16.13 -3.43
N GLY A 50 -6.31 -16.07 -2.72
CA GLY A 50 -5.64 -17.21 -2.12
C GLY A 50 -5.92 -17.31 -0.61
N TRP A 51 -5.34 -18.32 0.04
CA TRP A 51 -5.52 -18.53 1.49
C TRP A 51 -5.03 -17.34 2.32
N PHE A 52 -3.88 -16.78 1.96
CA PHE A 52 -3.24 -15.67 2.66
C PHE A 52 -2.99 -14.45 1.76
N THR A 53 -3.38 -14.55 0.49
CA THR A 53 -3.10 -13.54 -0.53
C THR A 53 -4.36 -13.07 -1.21
N LEU A 54 -4.31 -11.86 -1.76
CA LEU A 54 -5.23 -11.34 -2.75
C LEU A 54 -4.39 -10.68 -3.84
N ASN A 55 -4.56 -11.12 -5.08
CA ASN A 55 -3.89 -10.54 -6.23
C ASN A 55 -4.92 -9.89 -7.12
N VAL A 56 -4.70 -8.62 -7.44
CA VAL A 56 -5.56 -7.85 -8.35
C VAL A 56 -4.69 -7.41 -9.52
N ASN A 57 -5.13 -7.72 -10.73
CA ASN A 57 -4.32 -7.52 -11.93
C ASN A 57 -4.95 -6.48 -12.87
N GLU A 58 -4.08 -5.73 -13.55
CA GLU A 58 -4.41 -4.75 -14.58
C GLU A 58 -5.50 -3.77 -14.10
N ILE A 59 -5.17 -2.98 -13.08
CA ILE A 59 -6.07 -2.00 -12.49
C ILE A 59 -5.94 -0.68 -13.22
N THR A 60 -7.04 -0.16 -13.75
CA THR A 60 -7.12 1.20 -14.28
C THR A 60 -7.78 2.10 -13.24
N VAL A 61 -7.12 3.20 -12.90
CA VAL A 61 -7.58 4.17 -11.92
C VAL A 61 -8.20 5.37 -12.62
N TYR A 62 -9.42 5.69 -12.26
CA TYR A 62 -10.13 6.88 -12.74
C TYR A 62 -10.35 7.87 -11.61
N ALA A 63 -10.14 9.14 -11.86
CA ALA A 63 -10.54 10.23 -10.97
C ALA A 63 -11.53 11.14 -11.69
N LYS A 64 -12.73 11.30 -11.13
CA LYS A 64 -13.83 12.06 -11.74
C LYS A 64 -14.14 11.62 -13.19
N GLY A 65 -14.07 10.32 -13.44
CA GLY A 65 -14.33 9.72 -14.74
C GLY A 65 -13.21 9.86 -15.78
N VAL A 66 -12.05 10.44 -15.40
CA VAL A 66 -10.87 10.55 -16.27
C VAL A 66 -9.83 9.54 -15.80
N GLN A 67 -9.25 8.77 -16.71
CA GLN A 67 -8.13 7.87 -16.41
C GLN A 67 -6.95 8.70 -15.93
N VAL A 68 -6.38 8.31 -14.78
CA VAL A 68 -5.25 9.00 -14.16
C VAL A 68 -4.02 8.13 -13.97
N ALA A 69 -4.20 6.81 -13.86
CA ALA A 69 -3.10 5.86 -13.73
C ALA A 69 -3.52 4.45 -14.11
N THR A 70 -2.52 3.59 -14.33
CA THR A 70 -2.66 2.14 -14.44
C THR A 70 -1.72 1.47 -13.47
N ILE A 71 -2.13 0.32 -12.92
CA ILE A 71 -1.33 -0.53 -12.03
C ILE A 71 -1.36 -1.92 -12.63
N GLU A 72 -0.19 -2.51 -12.85
CA GLU A 72 -0.10 -3.86 -13.43
C GLU A 72 -0.57 -4.91 -12.43
N GLU A 73 -0.13 -4.82 -11.18
CA GLU A 73 -0.42 -5.80 -10.15
C GLU A 73 -0.49 -5.15 -8.76
N LEU A 74 -1.48 -5.57 -7.97
CA LEU A 74 -1.59 -5.29 -6.55
C LEU A 74 -1.63 -6.63 -5.82
N ASN A 75 -0.65 -6.87 -4.96
CA ASN A 75 -0.56 -8.04 -4.10
C ASN A 75 -0.81 -7.65 -2.65
N TYR A 76 -1.79 -8.26 -2.02
CA TYR A 76 -1.98 -8.18 -0.59
C TYR A 76 -1.67 -9.55 0.04
N PHE A 77 -0.81 -9.55 1.05
CA PHE A 77 -0.46 -10.73 1.82
C PHE A 77 -0.74 -10.50 3.29
N THR A 78 -1.36 -11.48 3.96
CA THR A 78 -1.64 -11.43 5.39
C THR A 78 -1.25 -12.73 6.07
N LEU A 79 -0.39 -12.65 7.07
CA LEU A 79 0.03 -13.78 7.88
C LEU A 79 0.29 -13.35 9.33
N PHE A 80 -0.42 -13.98 10.29
CA PHE A 80 -0.20 -13.86 11.75
C PHE A 80 0.07 -12.44 12.27
N PHE A 81 1.31 -11.99 12.11
CA PHE A 81 1.82 -10.75 12.71
C PHE A 81 2.28 -9.75 11.66
N TYR A 82 2.14 -10.09 10.39
CA TYR A 82 2.69 -9.31 9.29
C TYR A 82 1.72 -9.25 8.12
N ASN A 83 1.48 -8.05 7.64
CA ASN A 83 0.66 -7.79 6.46
C ASN A 83 1.46 -6.92 5.51
N THR A 84 1.44 -7.26 4.23
CA THR A 84 2.03 -6.42 3.19
C THR A 84 1.02 -6.14 2.09
N MET A 85 1.16 -4.97 1.50
CA MET A 85 0.51 -4.60 0.25
C MET A 85 1.59 -4.10 -0.69
N GLU A 86 1.71 -4.74 -1.84
CA GLU A 86 2.68 -4.41 -2.88
C GLU A 86 1.93 -3.98 -4.14
N LEU A 87 2.33 -2.84 -4.68
CA LEU A 87 1.89 -2.35 -5.98
C LEU A 87 3.07 -2.43 -6.95
N ARG A 88 2.85 -2.99 -8.12
CA ARG A 88 3.85 -3.09 -9.17
C ARG A 88 3.42 -2.32 -10.41
N MET A 89 4.41 -1.64 -11.02
CA MET A 89 4.27 -0.95 -12.30
C MET A 89 3.07 0.00 -12.33
N LEU A 90 3.02 0.94 -11.37
CA LEU A 90 2.09 2.05 -11.44
C LEU A 90 2.62 3.07 -12.43
N GLU A 91 1.86 3.33 -13.49
CA GLU A 91 2.14 4.34 -14.50
C GLU A 91 1.05 5.42 -14.47
N VAL A 92 1.49 6.66 -14.38
CA VAL A 92 0.59 7.82 -14.38
C VAL A 92 0.25 8.19 -15.83
N ASP A 93 -1.01 8.55 -16.07
CA ASP A 93 -1.47 9.01 -17.39
C ASP A 93 -0.71 10.26 -17.86
N ASP A 94 -0.58 10.43 -19.17
CA ASP A 94 0.15 11.53 -19.79
C ASP A 94 -0.31 12.92 -19.33
N LEU A 95 -1.59 13.06 -18.97
CA LEU A 95 -2.17 14.31 -18.47
C LEU A 95 -1.55 14.79 -17.15
N LEU A 96 -1.01 13.86 -16.36
CA LEU A 96 -0.45 14.13 -15.02
C LEU A 96 1.07 14.01 -14.96
N LYS A 97 1.74 13.49 -15.99
CA LYS A 97 3.21 13.30 -16.02
C LYS A 97 4.02 14.60 -15.81
N SER A 98 3.41 15.76 -16.07
CA SER A 98 4.04 17.05 -15.79
C SER A 98 3.96 17.50 -14.33
N LYS A 99 3.14 16.85 -13.51
CA LYS A 99 2.83 17.25 -12.12
C LYS A 99 3.37 16.27 -11.09
N VAL A 100 3.46 14.99 -11.44
CA VAL A 100 3.89 13.91 -10.54
C VAL A 100 4.87 12.99 -11.28
N PRO A 101 5.75 12.28 -10.57
CA PRO A 101 6.63 11.30 -11.17
C PRO A 101 5.86 10.28 -12.00
N PRO A 102 6.29 9.99 -13.24
CA PRO A 102 5.46 9.25 -14.19
C PRO A 102 5.31 7.76 -13.87
N LYS A 103 6.27 7.19 -13.15
CA LYS A 103 6.31 5.74 -12.92
C LYS A 103 6.79 5.38 -11.52
N THR A 104 6.04 4.49 -10.87
CA THR A 104 6.47 3.75 -9.68
C THR A 104 6.62 2.30 -10.10
N THR A 105 7.83 1.78 -9.99
CA THR A 105 8.12 0.38 -10.35
C THR A 105 7.59 -0.57 -9.29
N GLU A 106 7.76 -0.19 -8.03
CA GLU A 106 7.36 -0.98 -6.87
C GLU A 106 7.02 -0.03 -5.70
N LEU A 107 5.94 -0.32 -5.00
CA LEU A 107 5.57 0.32 -3.75
C LEU A 107 5.12 -0.77 -2.78
N GLU A 108 5.84 -0.90 -1.68
CA GLU A 108 5.49 -1.83 -0.60
C GLU A 108 5.02 -1.08 0.65
N LEU A 109 3.91 -1.53 1.21
CA LEU A 109 3.39 -1.10 2.50
C LEU A 109 3.44 -2.29 3.45
N GLY A 110 4.23 -2.17 4.53
CA GLY A 110 4.41 -3.21 5.53
C GLY A 110 3.81 -2.84 6.89
N HIS A 111 2.96 -3.69 7.45
CA HIS A 111 2.40 -3.51 8.78
C HIS A 111 2.66 -4.74 9.65
N SER A 112 3.04 -4.50 10.91
CA SER A 112 3.30 -5.56 11.89
C SER A 112 2.58 -5.27 13.20
N ILE A 113 2.07 -6.31 13.86
CA ILE A 113 1.47 -6.18 15.19
C ILE A 113 2.49 -5.78 16.28
N PHE A 114 3.79 -5.94 16.01
CA PHE A 114 4.85 -5.46 16.93
C PHE A 114 5.02 -3.94 16.85
N SER A 115 4.51 -3.29 15.80
CA SER A 115 4.46 -1.84 15.62
C SER A 115 3.07 -1.44 15.12
N PRO A 116 2.00 -1.63 15.91
CA PRO A 116 0.61 -1.59 15.42
C PRO A 116 0.17 -0.21 14.93
N LEU A 117 0.86 0.85 15.36
CA LEU A 117 0.57 2.23 14.94
C LEU A 117 1.51 2.74 13.86
N THR A 118 2.28 1.85 13.21
CA THR A 118 3.24 2.24 12.17
C THR A 118 3.09 1.33 10.97
N VAL A 119 2.99 1.94 9.78
CA VAL A 119 3.11 1.27 8.50
C VAL A 119 4.43 1.70 7.86
N ALA A 120 5.28 0.75 7.51
CA ALA A 120 6.49 1.00 6.72
C ALA A 120 6.09 1.23 5.27
N ILE A 121 6.82 2.09 4.57
CA ILE A 121 6.58 2.46 3.17
C ILE A 121 7.93 2.40 2.46
N ASP A 122 8.02 1.57 1.45
CA ASP A 122 9.20 1.45 0.59
C ASP A 122 8.74 1.62 -0.87
N ALA A 123 9.36 2.53 -1.61
CA ALA A 123 8.97 2.81 -2.98
C ALA A 123 10.18 3.02 -3.88
N ASN A 124 10.08 2.49 -5.10
CA ASN A 124 11.08 2.64 -6.15
C ASN A 124 10.40 3.03 -7.47
N GLY A 125 10.99 3.98 -8.18
CA GLY A 125 10.41 4.46 -9.43
C GLY A 125 11.28 5.48 -10.16
N SER A 126 10.65 6.24 -11.04
CA SER A 126 11.31 7.34 -11.76
C SER A 126 11.82 8.44 -10.83
N PHE A 127 11.27 8.56 -9.62
CA PHE A 127 11.70 9.49 -8.58
C PHE A 127 12.93 9.02 -7.79
N GLY A 128 13.39 7.80 -7.99
CA GLY A 128 14.47 7.15 -7.25
C GLY A 128 13.94 6.18 -6.20
N VAL A 129 14.55 6.18 -5.01
CA VAL A 129 14.20 5.30 -3.89
C VAL A 129 13.70 6.14 -2.71
N ILE A 130 12.56 5.75 -2.17
CA ILE A 130 11.92 6.37 -1.01
C ILE A 130 11.73 5.30 0.07
N GLU A 131 12.10 5.64 1.29
CA GLU A 131 11.73 4.90 2.49
C GLU A 131 10.90 5.80 3.39
N GLY A 132 9.89 5.26 4.03
CA GLY A 132 9.02 6.09 4.85
C GLY A 132 8.23 5.33 5.90
N LYS A 133 7.49 6.11 6.67
CA LYS A 133 6.61 5.59 7.72
C LYS A 133 5.34 6.42 7.79
N LEU A 134 4.24 5.71 7.93
CA LEU A 134 2.95 6.27 8.29
C LEU A 134 2.70 5.98 9.76
N HIS A 135 2.65 7.03 10.59
CA HIS A 135 2.33 6.97 12.00
C HIS A 135 0.82 7.19 12.22
N LEU A 136 0.09 6.10 12.43
CA LEU A 136 -1.37 6.15 12.60
C LEU A 136 -1.79 6.85 13.91
N GLY A 137 -0.97 6.78 14.95
CA GLY A 137 -1.26 7.43 16.24
C GLY A 137 -1.15 8.95 16.18
N ASP A 138 -0.22 9.45 15.38
CA ASP A 138 0.08 10.88 15.25
C ASP A 138 -0.56 11.49 13.99
N ASN A 139 -1.16 10.65 13.13
CA ASN A 139 -1.67 11.02 11.82
C ASN A 139 -0.61 11.71 10.94
N ILE A 140 0.63 11.19 10.94
CA ILE A 140 1.75 11.76 10.20
C ILE A 140 2.29 10.72 9.21
N VAL A 141 2.46 11.13 7.96
CA VAL A 141 3.25 10.42 6.96
C VAL A 141 4.58 11.15 6.77
N ARG A 142 5.69 10.39 6.81
CA ARG A 142 7.02 10.86 6.47
C ARG A 142 7.64 9.93 5.44
N LEU A 143 8.15 10.53 4.35
CA LEU A 143 8.82 9.85 3.24
C LEU A 143 10.21 10.48 3.07
N ASP A 144 11.26 9.72 3.25
CA ASP A 144 12.65 10.16 3.10
C ASP A 144 13.17 9.68 1.72
N PHE A 145 13.76 10.57 0.92
CA PHE A 145 14.32 10.26 -0.39
C PHE A 145 15.75 9.78 -0.21
N ILE A 146 15.96 8.47 -0.33
CA ILE A 146 17.29 7.83 -0.20
C ILE A 146 18.10 8.05 -1.47
N GLU A 147 17.47 7.87 -2.62
CA GLU A 147 18.02 8.22 -3.94
C GLU A 147 17.06 9.18 -4.62
N GLU A 148 17.59 10.32 -5.06
CA GLU A 148 16.81 11.33 -5.78
C GLU A 148 17.06 11.18 -7.29
N LYS A 149 15.99 10.99 -8.07
CA LYS A 149 16.01 11.03 -9.53
C LYS A 149 15.03 12.10 -10.00
N GLU A 150 14.22 11.94 -10.94
CA GLU A 150 13.31 12.89 -11.58
C GLU A 150 12.28 13.56 -10.61
N ILE A 151 12.78 14.23 -9.55
CA ILE A 151 11.95 14.85 -8.49
C ILE A 151 11.66 16.35 -8.68
N ASN A 152 12.11 16.95 -9.79
CA ASN A 152 12.02 18.40 -9.99
C ASN A 152 10.60 18.95 -9.80
N MET A 153 9.59 18.21 -10.22
CA MET A 153 8.18 18.62 -10.16
C MET A 153 7.62 18.61 -8.73
N ILE A 154 8.18 17.80 -7.84
CA ILE A 154 7.75 17.70 -6.44
C ILE A 154 8.67 18.44 -5.46
N LEU A 155 9.80 18.99 -5.93
CA LEU A 155 10.75 19.76 -5.09
C LEU A 155 10.08 20.81 -4.18
N PRO A 156 9.08 21.58 -4.65
CA PRO A 156 8.44 22.58 -3.79
C PRO A 156 7.68 22.01 -2.60
N LEU A 157 7.37 20.70 -2.62
CA LEU A 157 6.65 20.00 -1.56
C LEU A 157 7.61 19.34 -0.55
N LEU A 158 8.91 19.28 -0.88
CA LEU A 158 9.91 18.60 -0.08
C LEU A 158 10.57 19.56 0.91
N LYS A 159 10.80 19.05 2.11
CA LYS A 159 11.66 19.64 3.12
C LYS A 159 13.07 19.04 3.02
N LYS A 160 14.05 19.66 3.68
CA LYS A 160 15.43 19.16 3.74
C LYS A 160 15.93 19.16 5.18
N ASP A 161 16.58 18.07 5.58
CA ASP A 161 17.28 17.94 6.85
C ASP A 161 18.73 17.43 6.62
N GLU A 162 19.40 17.00 7.68
CA GLU A 162 20.78 16.49 7.64
C GLU A 162 20.92 15.16 6.85
N LYS A 163 19.81 14.41 6.73
CA LYS A 163 19.79 13.10 6.04
C LYS A 163 19.43 13.21 4.57
N GLY A 164 18.90 14.34 4.11
CA GLY A 164 18.48 14.53 2.73
C GLY A 164 17.14 15.24 2.61
N ARG A 165 16.45 14.99 1.49
CA ARG A 165 15.10 15.52 1.29
C ARG A 165 14.04 14.56 1.80
N TYR A 166 12.98 15.14 2.33
CA TYR A 166 11.83 14.37 2.81
C TYR A 166 10.51 15.09 2.55
N TYR A 167 9.46 14.31 2.45
CA TYR A 167 8.09 14.80 2.49
C TYR A 167 7.46 14.44 3.83
N GLU A 168 6.74 15.39 4.43
CA GLU A 168 6.04 15.18 5.68
C GLU A 168 4.73 15.91 5.69
N LYS A 169 3.65 15.21 6.03
CA LYS A 169 2.31 15.75 6.10
C LYS A 169 1.51 15.07 7.21
N SER A 170 0.70 15.84 7.95
CA SER A 170 -0.36 15.30 8.79
C SER A 170 -1.69 15.26 8.03
N PHE A 171 -2.58 14.31 8.38
CA PHE A 171 -3.86 14.06 7.73
C PHE A 171 -4.99 13.89 8.76
#